data_d43b82bcbf0bba28952fad385efa6faa
#
_entry.id   d43b82bcbf0bba28952fad385efa6faa
#
_cell.length_a   1.000
_cell.length_b   1.000
_cell.length_c   1.000
_cell.angle_alpha   90.00
_cell.angle_beta   90.00
_cell.angle_gamma   90.00
#
_symmetry.space_group_name_H-M   'P 1'
#
loop_
_entity.id
_entity.type
_entity.pdbx_description
1 polymer ?
#
loop_
_entity_poly.entity_id
_entity_poly.type
_entity_poly.pdbx_seq_one_letter_code
_entity_poly.pdbx_strand_id
1 'polypeptide(L)'
;ELDVLYLVDNSNVDNSKFFLNDKFEYIPLLKNTGIAHALNVGAKKALDSNYKYLLTMDQDSKFESDALKNMKNIIDNDIDKDTVGIYSPFHKTAISDPVPSELFTSPLVVMTSGNIINLDIYKCVEGFKEWMFIDCVDFEYGLNIRKHGYTIKQINTVFLDHELGNYEIKYFLNKKIFCDNHSALRRYYIVRNSFYLYDLYHDDFPDYCEAVKRQAKQSFFYATVFEKH
;
A
#
# COMPACT_ATOMS: atom_id res chain seq x y z
N GLU A 1 -9.21 -13.59 14.71
CA GLU A 1 -8.58 -14.76 14.09
C GLU A 1 -8.70 -14.61 12.58
N LEU A 2 -7.64 -14.92 11.80
CA LEU A 2 -7.69 -14.93 10.36
C LEU A 2 -8.24 -16.30 9.91
N ASP A 3 -9.10 -16.31 8.91
CA ASP A 3 -9.65 -17.56 8.37
C ASP A 3 -8.60 -18.31 7.55
N VAL A 4 -7.82 -17.58 6.73
CA VAL A 4 -6.75 -18.11 5.89
C VAL A 4 -5.68 -17.04 5.66
N LEU A 5 -4.45 -17.47 5.45
CA LEU A 5 -3.34 -16.64 4.99
C LEU A 5 -2.90 -17.10 3.59
N TYR A 6 -3.00 -16.20 2.60
CA TYR A 6 -2.42 -16.39 1.27
C TYR A 6 -1.01 -15.81 1.23
N LEU A 7 -0.01 -16.66 1.08
CA LEU A 7 1.38 -16.25 0.92
C LEU A 7 1.72 -16.26 -0.58
N VAL A 8 1.60 -15.09 -1.23
CA VAL A 8 1.91 -14.93 -2.65
C VAL A 8 3.40 -14.63 -2.81
N ASP A 9 4.15 -15.61 -3.27
CA ASP A 9 5.60 -15.51 -3.46
C ASP A 9 5.95 -15.00 -4.86
N ASN A 10 6.40 -13.76 -4.93
CA ASN A 10 6.77 -13.06 -6.16
C ASN A 10 8.27 -13.24 -6.52
N SER A 11 8.88 -14.32 -6.06
CA SER A 11 10.27 -14.67 -6.39
C SER A 11 10.38 -15.56 -7.64
N ASN A 12 11.62 -15.71 -8.15
CA ASN A 12 11.90 -16.53 -9.33
C ASN A 12 12.09 -18.01 -9.00
N VAL A 13 11.93 -18.40 -7.73
CA VAL A 13 12.21 -19.76 -7.21
C VAL A 13 11.01 -20.25 -6.44
N ASP A 14 10.70 -21.53 -6.53
CA ASP A 14 9.71 -22.17 -5.68
C ASP A 14 10.28 -22.38 -4.28
N ASN A 15 9.69 -21.68 -3.31
CA ASN A 15 10.05 -21.73 -1.90
C ASN A 15 9.08 -22.59 -1.06
N SER A 16 8.16 -23.35 -1.69
CA SER A 16 7.11 -24.14 -1.03
C SER A 16 7.62 -25.02 0.10
N LYS A 17 8.85 -25.55 -0.01
CA LYS A 17 9.48 -26.37 1.02
C LYS A 17 9.66 -25.72 2.39
N PHE A 18 9.62 -24.39 2.44
CA PHE A 18 9.74 -23.61 3.70
C PHE A 18 8.37 -23.32 4.34
N PHE A 19 7.27 -23.61 3.63
CA PHE A 19 5.92 -23.21 4.00
C PHE A 19 4.98 -24.42 4.08
N LEU A 20 5.33 -25.38 4.94
CA LEU A 20 4.60 -26.65 5.14
C LEU A 20 3.62 -26.56 6.33
N ASN A 21 2.72 -25.59 6.33
CA ASN A 21 1.76 -25.41 7.42
C ASN A 21 0.34 -25.22 6.85
N ASP A 22 -0.62 -25.96 7.39
CA ASP A 22 -2.03 -25.94 6.95
C ASP A 22 -2.77 -24.63 7.20
N LYS A 23 -2.14 -23.68 7.93
CA LYS A 23 -2.73 -22.38 8.23
C LYS A 23 -2.60 -21.35 7.11
N PHE A 24 -1.81 -21.64 6.08
CA PHE A 24 -1.65 -20.75 4.94
C PHE A 24 -1.54 -21.50 3.61
N GLU A 25 -2.02 -20.85 2.58
CA GLU A 25 -1.90 -21.32 1.20
C GLU A 25 -0.73 -20.59 0.53
N TYR A 26 0.30 -21.33 0.15
CA TYR A 26 1.45 -20.80 -0.57
C TYR A 26 1.18 -20.77 -2.07
N ILE A 27 1.42 -19.62 -2.69
CA ILE A 27 1.15 -19.35 -4.11
C ILE A 27 2.43 -18.85 -4.79
N PRO A 28 3.22 -19.73 -5.42
CA PRO A 28 4.43 -19.32 -6.14
C PRO A 28 4.08 -18.71 -7.49
N LEU A 29 4.58 -17.52 -7.78
CA LEU A 29 4.46 -16.89 -9.10
C LEU A 29 5.61 -17.28 -10.03
N LEU A 30 6.72 -17.79 -9.50
CA LEU A 30 7.93 -18.27 -10.21
C LEU A 30 8.60 -17.20 -11.09
N LYS A 31 8.24 -15.95 -10.90
CA LYS A 31 8.84 -14.76 -11.53
C LYS A 31 8.38 -13.52 -10.77
N ASN A 32 9.18 -12.46 -10.83
CA ASN A 32 8.74 -11.18 -10.31
C ASN A 32 7.76 -10.53 -11.29
N THR A 33 6.48 -10.51 -10.92
CA THR A 33 5.38 -9.94 -11.71
C THR A 33 4.95 -8.54 -11.22
N GLY A 34 5.64 -8.02 -10.21
CA GLY A 34 5.28 -6.77 -9.53
C GLY A 34 4.26 -6.97 -8.41
N ILE A 35 4.22 -5.99 -7.49
CA ILE A 35 3.36 -6.07 -6.32
C ILE A 35 1.86 -6.00 -6.67
N ALA A 36 1.49 -5.23 -7.68
CA ALA A 36 0.10 -5.08 -8.09
C ALA A 36 -0.51 -6.42 -8.55
N HIS A 37 0.24 -7.20 -9.34
CA HIS A 37 -0.19 -8.54 -9.76
C HIS A 37 -0.28 -9.49 -8.56
N ALA A 38 0.70 -9.50 -7.67
CA ALA A 38 0.68 -10.35 -6.49
C ALA A 38 -0.53 -10.05 -5.58
N LEU A 39 -0.86 -8.77 -5.38
CA LEU A 39 -2.05 -8.35 -4.65
C LEU A 39 -3.34 -8.82 -5.33
N ASN A 40 -3.44 -8.72 -6.65
CA ASN A 40 -4.60 -9.20 -7.41
C ASN A 40 -4.74 -10.72 -7.33
N VAL A 41 -3.65 -11.48 -7.33
CA VAL A 41 -3.68 -12.95 -7.15
C VAL A 41 -4.26 -13.30 -5.78
N GLY A 42 -3.80 -12.66 -4.71
CA GLY A 42 -4.34 -12.83 -3.37
C GLY A 42 -5.82 -12.43 -3.27
N ALA A 43 -6.18 -11.28 -3.84
CA ALA A 43 -7.56 -10.79 -3.86
C ALA A 43 -8.50 -11.74 -4.64
N LYS A 44 -8.04 -12.27 -5.79
CA LYS A 44 -8.81 -13.26 -6.55
C LYS A 44 -9.07 -14.53 -5.73
N LYS A 45 -8.06 -15.06 -5.05
CA LYS A 45 -8.20 -16.22 -4.17
C LYS A 45 -9.23 -15.98 -3.06
N ALA A 46 -9.18 -14.81 -2.42
CA ALA A 46 -10.13 -14.44 -1.39
C ALA A 46 -11.56 -14.33 -1.94
N LEU A 47 -11.73 -13.75 -3.14
CA LEU A 47 -13.02 -13.68 -3.84
C LEU A 47 -13.56 -15.06 -4.22
N ASP A 48 -12.73 -15.93 -4.78
CA ASP A 48 -13.12 -17.30 -5.17
C ASP A 48 -13.55 -18.13 -3.93
N SER A 49 -13.06 -17.76 -2.74
CA SER A 49 -13.41 -18.33 -1.43
C SER A 49 -14.58 -17.61 -0.74
N ASN A 50 -15.23 -16.64 -1.39
CA ASN A 50 -16.35 -15.84 -0.89
C ASN A 50 -16.04 -15.01 0.37
N TYR A 51 -14.80 -14.58 0.58
CA TYR A 51 -14.47 -13.64 1.64
C TYR A 51 -14.97 -12.23 1.27
N LYS A 52 -15.47 -11.50 2.27
CA LYS A 52 -15.90 -10.11 2.12
C LYS A 52 -14.74 -9.13 2.23
N TYR A 53 -13.74 -9.46 3.04
CA TYR A 53 -12.61 -8.59 3.35
C TYR A 53 -11.28 -9.31 3.12
N LEU A 54 -10.29 -8.55 2.67
CA LEU A 54 -8.90 -8.98 2.51
C LEU A 54 -7.99 -8.06 3.32
N LEU A 55 -7.21 -8.63 4.23
CA LEU A 55 -6.08 -7.94 4.86
C LEU A 55 -4.84 -8.07 3.98
N THR A 56 -4.25 -6.95 3.59
CA THR A 56 -2.95 -6.91 2.89
C THR A 56 -1.82 -6.61 3.88
N MET A 57 -0.70 -7.34 3.77
CA MET A 57 0.45 -7.18 4.67
C MET A 57 1.76 -7.28 3.89
N ASP A 58 2.68 -6.39 4.17
CA ASP A 58 4.07 -6.53 3.76
C ASP A 58 4.83 -7.41 4.75
N GLN A 59 5.91 -8.05 4.29
CA GLN A 59 6.69 -9.00 5.10
C GLN A 59 7.45 -8.35 6.28
N ASP A 60 7.66 -7.04 6.22
CA ASP A 60 8.43 -6.23 7.18
C ASP A 60 7.55 -5.38 8.11
N SER A 61 6.24 -5.57 8.05
CA SER A 61 5.28 -4.84 8.87
C SER A 61 4.75 -5.70 10.03
N LYS A 62 4.44 -5.06 11.15
CA LYS A 62 3.95 -5.73 12.34
C LYS A 62 2.84 -4.95 13.02
N PHE A 63 1.72 -5.63 13.28
CA PHE A 63 0.68 -5.10 14.16
C PHE A 63 1.07 -5.22 15.63
N GLU A 64 0.66 -4.24 16.43
CA GLU A 64 0.67 -4.38 17.89
C GLU A 64 -0.28 -5.49 18.35
N SER A 65 -0.09 -5.96 19.60
CA SER A 65 -0.98 -6.96 20.20
C SER A 65 -2.44 -6.50 20.14
N ASP A 66 -3.34 -7.43 19.82
CA ASP A 66 -4.80 -7.21 19.70
C ASP A 66 -5.24 -6.18 18.63
N ALA A 67 -4.33 -5.58 17.86
CA ALA A 67 -4.64 -4.57 16.86
C ALA A 67 -5.66 -5.06 15.83
N LEU A 68 -5.47 -6.26 15.27
CA LEU A 68 -6.41 -6.84 14.30
C LEU A 68 -7.79 -7.12 14.88
N LYS A 69 -7.86 -7.57 16.13
CA LYS A 69 -9.13 -7.79 16.83
C LYS A 69 -9.86 -6.46 17.05
N ASN A 70 -9.14 -5.44 17.46
CA ASN A 70 -9.70 -4.09 17.66
C ASN A 70 -10.17 -3.51 16.31
N MET A 71 -9.37 -3.65 15.26
CA MET A 71 -9.70 -3.21 13.90
C MET A 71 -10.99 -3.89 13.42
N LYS A 72 -11.10 -5.22 13.57
CA LYS A 72 -12.31 -5.96 13.23
C LYS A 72 -13.53 -5.46 13.99
N ASN A 73 -13.43 -5.27 15.31
CA ASN A 73 -14.54 -4.77 16.13
C ASN A 73 -14.99 -3.38 15.68
N ILE A 74 -14.08 -2.49 15.33
CA ILE A 74 -14.38 -1.14 14.83
C ILE A 74 -15.11 -1.22 13.49
N ILE A 75 -14.63 -2.06 12.56
CA ILE A 75 -15.24 -2.25 11.24
C ILE A 75 -16.65 -2.86 11.35
N ASP A 76 -16.82 -3.87 12.18
CA ASP A 76 -18.12 -4.54 12.38
C ASP A 76 -19.20 -3.56 12.85
N ASN A 77 -18.83 -2.56 13.66
CA ASN A 77 -19.69 -1.52 14.20
C ASN A 77 -19.78 -0.24 13.36
N ASP A 78 -19.02 -0.13 12.27
CA ASP A 78 -19.09 1.04 11.41
C ASP A 78 -20.35 1.02 10.54
N ILE A 79 -21.19 2.04 10.67
CA ILE A 79 -22.44 2.16 9.93
C ILE A 79 -22.22 2.39 8.43
N ASP A 80 -21.07 2.94 8.04
CA ASP A 80 -20.74 3.26 6.65
C ASP A 80 -19.94 2.14 5.95
N LYS A 81 -19.73 0.99 6.59
CA LYS A 81 -18.82 -0.07 6.13
C LYS A 81 -19.04 -0.56 4.70
N ASP A 82 -20.25 -0.44 4.18
CA ASP A 82 -20.55 -0.87 2.82
C ASP A 82 -20.13 0.14 1.75
N THR A 83 -19.75 1.37 2.15
CA THR A 83 -19.21 2.41 1.28
C THR A 83 -17.71 2.66 1.49
N VAL A 84 -17.09 1.94 2.44
CA VAL A 84 -15.67 2.03 2.73
C VAL A 84 -14.92 0.97 1.94
N GLY A 85 -14.05 1.40 1.01
CA GLY A 85 -13.22 0.52 0.19
C GLY A 85 -11.98 0.02 0.92
N ILE A 86 -11.42 0.86 1.81
CA ILE A 86 -10.22 0.53 2.59
C ILE A 86 -10.40 1.01 4.03
N TYR A 87 -10.13 0.12 4.98
CA TYR A 87 -9.78 0.47 6.35
C TYR A 87 -8.27 0.31 6.53
N SER A 88 -7.60 1.37 6.97
CA SER A 88 -6.15 1.39 7.17
C SER A 88 -5.82 1.59 8.63
N PRO A 89 -4.80 0.97 9.19
CA PRO A 89 -4.25 1.35 10.50
C PRO A 89 -3.51 2.68 10.39
N PHE A 90 -3.18 3.28 11.52
CA PHE A 90 -2.20 4.35 11.59
C PHE A 90 -0.79 3.76 11.50
N HIS A 91 -0.05 4.10 10.44
CA HIS A 91 1.32 3.63 10.24
C HIS A 91 2.30 4.43 11.10
N LYS A 92 2.92 3.77 12.06
CA LYS A 92 4.02 4.34 12.85
C LYS A 92 5.32 4.21 12.08
N THR A 93 5.90 5.32 11.69
CA THR A 93 7.21 5.41 11.05
C THR A 93 8.10 6.38 11.80
N ALA A 94 9.39 6.40 11.51
CA ALA A 94 10.33 7.35 12.14
C ALA A 94 10.01 8.84 11.87
N ILE A 95 9.13 9.12 10.90
CA ILE A 95 8.76 10.47 10.46
C ILE A 95 7.23 10.66 10.36
N SER A 96 6.44 9.77 11.00
CA SER A 96 4.97 9.91 10.97
C SER A 96 4.52 11.18 11.70
N ASP A 97 3.43 11.76 11.21
CA ASP A 97 2.74 12.86 11.87
C ASP A 97 2.19 12.44 13.24
N PRO A 98 1.86 13.40 14.13
CA PRO A 98 1.14 13.12 15.36
C PRO A 98 -0.17 12.35 15.11
N VAL A 99 -0.48 11.39 15.97
CA VAL A 99 -1.72 10.61 15.86
C VAL A 99 -2.92 11.53 16.03
N PRO A 100 -3.86 11.55 15.08
CA PRO A 100 -5.11 12.31 15.22
C PRO A 100 -5.95 11.84 16.42
N SER A 101 -6.70 12.76 17.02
CA SER A 101 -7.55 12.48 18.18
C SER A 101 -8.86 11.74 17.83
N GLU A 102 -9.32 11.90 16.60
CA GLU A 102 -10.54 11.30 16.09
C GLU A 102 -10.33 9.79 15.85
N LEU A 103 -11.39 8.99 16.04
CA LEU A 103 -11.34 7.54 15.77
C LEU A 103 -10.96 7.27 14.29
N PHE A 104 -11.56 8.04 13.37
CA PHE A 104 -11.30 7.93 11.95
C PHE A 104 -10.81 9.24 11.35
N THR A 105 -9.83 9.14 10.47
CA THR A 105 -9.53 10.15 9.45
C THR A 105 -9.79 9.56 8.07
N SER A 106 -9.95 10.44 7.08
CA SER A 106 -10.28 10.01 5.71
C SER A 106 -9.23 10.53 4.71
N PRO A 107 -8.01 9.97 4.75
CA PRO A 107 -6.95 10.37 3.84
C PRO A 107 -7.31 10.03 2.38
N LEU A 108 -6.72 10.74 1.44
CA LEU A 108 -6.96 10.50 0.02
C LEU A 108 -6.40 9.13 -0.42
N VAL A 109 -5.25 8.77 0.10
CA VAL A 109 -4.56 7.50 -0.14
C VAL A 109 -3.94 6.98 1.16
N VAL A 110 -3.64 5.69 1.21
CA VAL A 110 -2.95 5.00 2.33
C VAL A 110 -1.94 4.01 1.78
N MET A 111 -0.90 3.69 2.56
CA MET A 111 0.05 2.63 2.23
C MET A 111 -0.65 1.26 2.21
N THR A 112 -0.15 0.31 1.41
CA THR A 112 -0.80 -1.01 1.22
C THR A 112 -0.80 -1.87 2.48
N SER A 113 0.27 -1.83 3.28
CA SER A 113 0.44 -2.74 4.41
C SER A 113 -0.57 -2.47 5.53
N GLY A 114 -1.18 -3.53 6.05
CA GLY A 114 -2.15 -3.47 7.14
C GLY A 114 -3.57 -3.06 6.75
N ASN A 115 -3.85 -2.87 5.47
CA ASN A 115 -5.17 -2.47 5.01
C ASN A 115 -6.15 -3.63 4.99
N ILE A 116 -7.38 -3.37 5.43
CA ILE A 116 -8.53 -4.25 5.19
C ILE A 116 -9.32 -3.70 4.01
N ILE A 117 -9.31 -4.43 2.91
CA ILE A 117 -9.94 -4.09 1.63
C ILE A 117 -11.32 -4.74 1.57
N ASN A 118 -12.35 -3.96 1.22
CA ASN A 118 -13.68 -4.47 0.90
C ASN A 118 -13.65 -5.06 -0.53
N LEU A 119 -13.81 -6.39 -0.62
CA LEU A 119 -13.68 -7.11 -1.89
C LEU A 119 -14.84 -6.87 -2.86
N ASP A 120 -16.03 -6.45 -2.39
CA ASP A 120 -17.10 -6.04 -3.29
C ASP A 120 -16.76 -4.72 -3.99
N ILE A 121 -16.21 -3.75 -3.26
CA ILE A 121 -15.73 -2.49 -3.84
C ILE A 121 -14.52 -2.73 -4.72
N TYR A 122 -13.59 -3.61 -4.31
CA TYR A 122 -12.45 -4.02 -5.14
C TYR A 122 -12.88 -4.49 -6.54
N LYS A 123 -13.95 -5.30 -6.64
CA LYS A 123 -14.51 -5.71 -7.94
C LYS A 123 -15.03 -4.53 -8.73
N CYS A 124 -15.75 -3.61 -8.08
CA CYS A 124 -16.34 -2.45 -8.75
C CYS A 124 -15.28 -1.51 -9.36
N VAL A 125 -14.11 -1.40 -8.72
CA VAL A 125 -13.01 -0.53 -9.18
C VAL A 125 -11.94 -1.29 -9.97
N GLU A 126 -12.19 -2.56 -10.32
CA GLU A 126 -11.32 -3.42 -11.12
C GLU A 126 -9.93 -3.70 -10.50
N GLY A 127 -9.82 -3.62 -9.18
CA GLY A 127 -8.62 -3.97 -8.43
C GLY A 127 -7.40 -3.12 -8.72
N PHE A 128 -6.21 -3.67 -8.44
CA PHE A 128 -4.92 -3.00 -8.63
C PHE A 128 -4.48 -3.01 -10.08
N LYS A 129 -3.91 -1.92 -10.57
CA LYS A 129 -3.44 -1.81 -11.97
C LYS A 129 -2.06 -2.49 -12.13
N GLU A 130 -2.04 -3.70 -12.69
CA GLU A 130 -0.85 -4.56 -12.79
C GLU A 130 0.30 -3.94 -13.60
N TRP A 131 -0.01 -3.10 -14.59
CA TRP A 131 1.00 -2.41 -15.39
C TRP A 131 1.84 -1.41 -14.57
N MET A 132 1.39 -1.01 -13.38
CA MET A 132 2.20 -0.20 -12.47
C MET A 132 3.41 -0.95 -11.92
N PHE A 133 3.31 -2.25 -11.77
CA PHE A 133 4.34 -3.16 -11.30
C PHE A 133 4.77 -2.91 -9.86
N ILE A 134 5.37 -1.76 -9.55
CA ILE A 134 5.82 -1.32 -8.21
C ILE A 134 5.76 0.20 -8.11
N ASP A 135 5.61 0.72 -6.90
CA ASP A 135 5.46 2.14 -6.54
C ASP A 135 4.19 2.79 -7.14
N CYS A 136 3.55 3.65 -6.40
CA CYS A 136 2.26 4.28 -6.71
C CYS A 136 1.07 3.31 -6.88
N VAL A 137 1.22 2.03 -6.65
CA VAL A 137 0.14 1.03 -6.76
C VAL A 137 -0.97 1.30 -5.75
N ASP A 138 -0.59 1.60 -4.52
CA ASP A 138 -1.47 2.01 -3.43
C ASP A 138 -2.10 3.40 -3.66
N PHE A 139 -1.34 4.33 -4.20
CA PHE A 139 -1.82 5.66 -4.54
C PHE A 139 -2.88 5.59 -5.64
N GLU A 140 -2.61 4.84 -6.71
CA GLU A 140 -3.57 4.63 -7.78
C GLU A 140 -4.85 3.99 -7.26
N TYR A 141 -4.73 2.92 -6.48
CA TYR A 141 -5.87 2.22 -5.94
C TYR A 141 -6.72 3.11 -5.02
N GLY A 142 -6.07 3.92 -4.16
CA GLY A 142 -6.75 4.90 -3.32
C GLY A 142 -7.52 5.96 -4.12
N LEU A 143 -6.88 6.54 -5.15
CA LEU A 143 -7.52 7.52 -6.04
C LEU A 143 -8.67 6.90 -6.82
N ASN A 144 -8.52 5.66 -7.28
CA ASN A 144 -9.55 4.93 -8.02
C ASN A 144 -10.79 4.70 -7.15
N ILE A 145 -10.62 4.28 -5.90
CA ILE A 145 -11.70 4.16 -4.90
C ILE A 145 -12.44 5.49 -4.74
N ARG A 146 -11.70 6.58 -4.56
CA ARG A 146 -12.26 7.92 -4.37
C ARG A 146 -13.00 8.42 -5.61
N LYS A 147 -12.46 8.21 -6.79
CA LYS A 147 -13.09 8.56 -8.08
C LYS A 147 -14.42 7.85 -8.29
N HIS A 148 -14.57 6.63 -7.78
CA HIS A 148 -15.83 5.88 -7.81
C HIS A 148 -16.80 6.22 -6.67
N GLY A 149 -16.49 7.24 -5.86
CA GLY A 149 -17.38 7.71 -4.78
C GLY A 149 -17.31 6.91 -3.48
N TYR A 150 -16.39 5.95 -3.37
CA TYR A 150 -16.14 5.21 -2.14
C TYR A 150 -15.17 5.94 -1.21
N THR A 151 -15.09 5.51 0.04
CA THR A 151 -14.27 6.16 1.06
C THR A 151 -13.10 5.29 1.51
N ILE A 152 -12.09 5.96 2.10
CA ILE A 152 -10.98 5.34 2.82
C ILE A 152 -11.07 5.84 4.25
N LYS A 153 -11.07 4.94 5.24
CA LYS A 153 -11.03 5.28 6.66
C LYS A 153 -9.73 4.79 7.29
N GLN A 154 -8.91 5.70 7.80
CA GLN A 154 -7.78 5.36 8.64
C GLN A 154 -8.24 5.31 10.09
N ILE A 155 -8.00 4.17 10.77
CA ILE A 155 -8.35 3.94 12.18
C ILE A 155 -7.17 4.41 13.04
N ASN A 156 -7.31 5.56 13.68
CA ASN A 156 -6.21 6.23 14.39
C ASN A 156 -5.85 5.59 15.75
N THR A 157 -6.65 4.62 16.20
CA THR A 157 -6.41 3.86 17.44
C THR A 157 -5.82 2.47 17.21
N VAL A 158 -5.60 2.09 15.94
CA VAL A 158 -4.96 0.83 15.54
C VAL A 158 -3.62 1.15 14.88
N PHE A 159 -2.54 0.59 15.41
CA PHE A 159 -1.19 0.91 14.98
C PHE A 159 -0.53 -0.24 14.24
N LEU A 160 0.20 0.12 13.19
CA LEU A 160 1.09 -0.77 12.46
C LEU A 160 2.50 -0.18 12.49
N ASP A 161 3.44 -0.94 13.04
CA ASP A 161 4.86 -0.61 12.93
C ASP A 161 5.32 -0.92 11.51
N HIS A 162 5.83 0.08 10.81
CA HIS A 162 6.33 -0.04 9.45
C HIS A 162 7.74 0.56 9.36
N GLU A 163 8.71 -0.25 8.93
CA GLU A 163 10.06 0.20 8.72
C GLU A 163 10.15 0.91 7.36
N LEU A 164 10.52 2.19 7.39
CA LEU A 164 10.94 2.87 6.17
C LEU A 164 12.26 2.24 5.71
N GLY A 165 12.35 1.88 4.43
CA GLY A 165 13.56 1.27 3.87
C GLY A 165 14.84 2.09 4.12
N ASN A 166 15.99 1.59 3.69
CA ASN A 166 17.30 2.20 3.91
C ASN A 166 17.40 3.59 3.29
N TYR A 167 17.17 4.63 4.09
CA TYR A 167 17.38 6.01 3.68
C TYR A 167 18.63 6.58 4.32
N GLU A 168 19.35 7.43 3.58
CA GLU A 168 20.51 8.18 4.04
C GLU A 168 20.15 9.67 4.09
N ILE A 169 20.56 10.34 5.18
CA ILE A 169 20.37 11.78 5.31
C ILE A 169 21.66 12.47 4.90
N LYS A 170 21.57 13.34 3.90
CA LYS A 170 22.66 14.22 3.47
C LYS A 170 22.29 15.69 3.72
N TYR A 171 23.29 16.54 3.80
CA TYR A 171 23.10 17.97 3.99
C TYR A 171 23.73 18.72 2.82
N PHE A 172 22.94 19.61 2.21
CA PHE A 172 23.40 20.51 1.15
C PHE A 172 22.87 21.93 1.40
N LEU A 173 23.76 22.91 1.47
CA LEU A 173 23.41 24.33 1.76
C LEU A 173 22.48 24.46 3.00
N ASN A 174 22.82 23.76 4.08
CA ASN A 174 22.03 23.71 5.34
C ASN A 174 20.62 23.10 5.21
N LYS A 175 20.28 22.49 4.07
CA LYS A 175 19.05 21.73 3.89
C LYS A 175 19.29 20.24 4.07
N LYS A 176 18.38 19.60 4.78
CA LYS A 176 18.36 18.15 4.96
C LYS A 176 17.78 17.49 3.70
N ILE A 177 18.52 16.56 3.10
CA ILE A 177 18.14 15.81 1.91
C ILE A 177 17.99 14.35 2.30
N PHE A 178 16.87 13.77 1.95
CA PHE A 178 16.62 12.35 2.12
C PHE A 178 16.96 11.62 0.82
N CYS A 179 17.88 10.66 0.90
CA CYS A 179 18.29 9.80 -0.20
C CYS A 179 17.79 8.38 0.10
N ASP A 180 16.92 7.87 -0.73
CA ASP A 180 16.26 6.56 -0.56
C ASP A 180 17.04 5.41 -1.19
N ASN A 181 18.15 5.69 -1.88
CA ASN A 181 19.08 4.71 -2.48
C ASN A 181 18.37 3.60 -3.30
N HIS A 182 17.28 3.96 -3.96
CA HIS A 182 16.52 3.01 -4.78
C HIS A 182 17.29 2.63 -6.05
N SER A 183 17.11 1.38 -6.51
CA SER A 183 17.66 0.93 -7.78
C SER A 183 17.14 1.77 -8.96
N ALA A 184 17.92 1.82 -10.04
CA ALA A 184 17.53 2.52 -11.26
C ALA A 184 16.17 2.05 -11.82
N LEU A 185 15.88 0.74 -11.74
CA LEU A 185 14.60 0.17 -12.14
C LEU A 185 13.44 0.70 -11.26
N ARG A 186 13.61 0.74 -9.95
CA ARG A 186 12.58 1.27 -9.06
C ARG A 186 12.34 2.76 -9.31
N ARG A 187 13.40 3.55 -9.51
CA ARG A 187 13.27 4.97 -9.88
C ARG A 187 12.54 5.18 -11.19
N TYR A 188 12.80 4.32 -12.18
CA TYR A 188 12.04 4.35 -13.43
C TYR A 188 10.54 4.21 -13.16
N TYR A 189 10.13 3.24 -12.32
CA TYR A 189 8.72 3.04 -11.98
C TYR A 189 8.15 4.22 -11.18
N ILE A 190 8.86 4.75 -10.19
CA ILE A 190 8.42 5.93 -9.43
C ILE A 190 8.10 7.10 -10.37
N VAL A 191 9.02 7.44 -11.26
CA VAL A 191 8.83 8.56 -12.19
C VAL A 191 7.72 8.25 -13.19
N ARG A 192 7.77 7.10 -13.86
CA ARG A 192 6.77 6.68 -14.83
C ARG A 192 5.36 6.68 -14.24
N ASN A 193 5.18 6.03 -13.09
CA ASN A 193 3.88 5.89 -12.47
C ASN A 193 3.33 7.22 -11.95
N SER A 194 4.19 8.12 -11.47
CA SER A 194 3.78 9.47 -11.07
C SER A 194 3.21 10.29 -12.23
N PHE A 195 3.75 10.11 -13.44
CA PHE A 195 3.19 10.75 -14.63
C PHE A 195 1.86 10.10 -15.05
N TYR A 196 1.73 8.78 -14.96
CA TYR A 196 0.46 8.10 -15.23
C TYR A 196 -0.62 8.47 -14.22
N LEU A 197 -0.29 8.60 -12.92
CA LEU A 197 -1.24 9.12 -11.93
C LEU A 197 -1.74 10.51 -12.30
N TYR A 198 -0.83 11.37 -12.76
CA TYR A 198 -1.19 12.70 -13.24
C TYR A 198 -2.18 12.63 -14.42
N ASP A 199 -1.86 11.84 -15.44
CA ASP A 199 -2.70 11.73 -16.64
C ASP A 199 -4.09 11.12 -16.35
N LEU A 200 -4.18 10.21 -15.37
CA LEU A 200 -5.43 9.50 -15.04
C LEU A 200 -6.33 10.27 -14.07
N TYR A 201 -5.74 11.06 -13.17
CA TYR A 201 -6.45 11.57 -11.98
C TYR A 201 -6.31 13.08 -11.76
N HIS A 202 -5.57 13.81 -12.61
CA HIS A 202 -5.35 15.25 -12.40
C HIS A 202 -6.64 16.06 -12.39
N ASP A 203 -7.61 15.72 -13.22
CA ASP A 203 -8.89 16.44 -13.29
C ASP A 203 -9.73 16.26 -12.02
N ASP A 204 -9.62 15.10 -11.36
CA ASP A 204 -10.36 14.79 -10.14
C ASP A 204 -9.59 15.22 -8.87
N PHE A 205 -8.24 15.13 -8.89
CA PHE A 205 -7.37 15.36 -7.72
C PHE A 205 -6.12 16.19 -8.08
N PRO A 206 -6.27 17.44 -8.58
CA PRO A 206 -5.16 18.21 -9.16
C PRO A 206 -4.01 18.46 -8.18
N ASP A 207 -4.28 18.89 -6.95
CA ASP A 207 -3.26 19.22 -5.96
C ASP A 207 -2.41 18.00 -5.58
N TYR A 208 -3.04 16.84 -5.43
CA TYR A 208 -2.35 15.60 -5.11
C TYR A 208 -1.46 15.15 -6.28
N CYS A 209 -1.98 15.14 -7.48
CA CYS A 209 -1.25 14.71 -8.67
C CYS A 209 -0.03 15.61 -8.96
N GLU A 210 -0.18 16.93 -8.79
CA GLU A 210 0.94 17.87 -8.90
C GLU A 210 1.99 17.64 -7.79
N ALA A 211 1.57 17.36 -6.56
CA ALA A 211 2.48 17.07 -5.46
C ALA A 211 3.30 15.79 -5.73
N VAL A 212 2.65 14.70 -6.15
CA VAL A 212 3.32 13.42 -6.48
C VAL A 212 4.30 13.59 -7.64
N LYS A 213 3.90 14.27 -8.71
CA LYS A 213 4.75 14.57 -9.87
C LYS A 213 5.97 15.42 -9.50
N ARG A 214 5.77 16.43 -8.64
CA ARG A 214 6.87 17.25 -8.11
C ARG A 214 7.84 16.44 -7.26
N GLN A 215 7.31 15.59 -6.38
CA GLN A 215 8.12 14.72 -5.52
C GLN A 215 8.94 13.73 -6.35
N ALA A 216 8.36 13.12 -7.39
CA ALA A 216 9.09 12.23 -8.30
C ALA A 216 10.24 12.93 -9.01
N LYS A 217 10.03 14.16 -9.52
CA LYS A 217 11.09 14.97 -10.13
C LYS A 217 12.20 15.31 -9.12
N GLN A 218 11.82 15.66 -7.89
CA GLN A 218 12.78 15.97 -6.84
C GLN A 218 13.60 14.75 -6.43
N SER A 219 12.96 13.59 -6.23
CA SER A 219 13.65 12.32 -5.93
C SER A 219 14.63 11.94 -7.04
N PHE A 220 14.24 12.07 -8.31
CA PHE A 220 15.13 11.84 -9.45
C PHE A 220 16.35 12.78 -9.43
N PHE A 221 16.13 14.07 -9.20
CA PHE A 221 17.22 15.03 -9.08
C PHE A 221 18.17 14.70 -7.94
N TYR A 222 17.63 14.35 -6.75
CA TYR A 222 18.44 13.99 -5.59
C TYR A 222 19.27 12.72 -5.83
N ALA A 223 18.69 11.74 -6.48
CA ALA A 223 19.42 10.54 -6.88
C ALA A 223 20.60 10.86 -7.78
N THR A 224 20.39 11.67 -8.80
CA THR A 224 21.42 12.00 -9.79
C THR A 224 22.57 12.79 -9.17
N VAL A 225 22.31 13.66 -8.20
CA VAL A 225 23.29 14.59 -7.65
C VAL A 225 23.96 14.06 -6.36
N PHE A 226 23.21 13.33 -5.54
CA PHE A 226 23.66 13.03 -4.16
C PHE A 226 23.87 11.54 -3.89
N GLU A 227 23.34 10.63 -4.71
CA GLU A 227 23.53 9.20 -4.50
C GLU A 227 24.77 8.69 -5.23
N LYS A 228 25.37 7.61 -4.70
CA LYS A 228 26.47 6.91 -5.36
C LYS A 228 25.88 5.90 -6.34
N HIS A 229 26.27 5.96 -7.58
CA HIS A 229 25.92 4.99 -8.63
C HIS A 229 26.88 3.81 -8.61
#